data_5995171326ad099981b22064d99722a6
#
_entry.id   5995171326ad099981b22064d99722a6
#
_cell.length_a   1.000
_cell.length_b   1.000
_cell.length_c   1.000
_cell.angle_alpha   90.00
_cell.angle_beta   90.00
_cell.angle_gamma   90.00
#
_symmetry.space_group_name_H-M   'P 1'
#
loop_
_entity.id
_entity.type
_entity.pdbx_description
1 polymer ?
#
loop_
_entity_poly.entity_id
_entity_poly.type
_entity_poly.pdbx_seq_one_letter_code
_entity_poly.pdbx_strand_id
1 'polypeptide(L)'
;MAQPEFGEADIAFLLHKCQVVTFVLNDISEAFQFFDSQNSRGRDLNPHDLLKAYHLREFPEHEAALKAEAVKDWESQKSHELARVFAHYLYRIRHWVNNQQAHYFSKDDIGLFKGVNLYQAAHYPYTQALRIQHEQVDNYNNHFQRKLDQNTLAFPFQLDQIVINGRRFFEMIAHYQALINSLTGEALTKQSSIPLSDRAQQILNALNSYGARHRTGDRYIRMLFDCALLYYFDKFGKEQLSEAIEKFFIWAYSCRLTSHAVYIETMDNHARNSKLFKLIQSAISPKQVLALPLKTLTPADLKASKMGDLVKLFEGMKYYVESK
;
A
#
# COMPACT_ATOMS: atom_id res chain seq x y z
N MET A 1 8.80 -19.73 24.41
CA MET A 1 9.47 -19.39 25.67
C MET A 1 8.51 -18.52 26.46
N ALA A 2 8.10 -18.97 27.67
CA ALA A 2 7.30 -18.14 28.56
C ALA A 2 8.15 -16.92 28.97
N GLN A 3 7.56 -15.72 28.95
CA GLN A 3 8.21 -14.54 29.53
C GLN A 3 8.35 -14.78 31.02
N PRO A 4 9.51 -14.46 31.63
CA PRO A 4 9.64 -14.53 33.09
C PRO A 4 8.60 -13.65 33.76
N GLU A 5 7.90 -14.18 34.76
CA GLU A 5 6.95 -13.40 35.54
C GLU A 5 7.67 -12.26 36.25
N PHE A 6 7.16 -11.04 36.08
CA PHE A 6 7.68 -9.84 36.71
C PHE A 6 7.33 -9.88 38.22
N GLY A 7 8.33 -9.98 39.08
CA GLY A 7 8.18 -10.20 40.51
C GLY A 7 8.58 -9.00 41.39
N GLU A 8 8.43 -9.12 42.72
CA GLU A 8 8.79 -8.05 43.68
C GLU A 8 10.29 -7.64 43.60
N ALA A 9 11.15 -8.56 43.26
CA ALA A 9 12.60 -8.27 43.08
C ALA A 9 12.83 -7.31 41.90
N ASP A 10 12.07 -7.47 40.83
CA ASP A 10 12.15 -6.62 39.63
C ASP A 10 11.62 -5.22 39.93
N ILE A 11 10.56 -5.12 40.74
CA ILE A 11 10.00 -3.84 41.21
C ILE A 11 11.02 -3.15 42.11
N ALA A 12 11.64 -3.87 43.06
CA ALA A 12 12.66 -3.31 43.93
C ALA A 12 13.88 -2.84 43.15
N PHE A 13 14.30 -3.58 42.11
CA PHE A 13 15.38 -3.17 41.23
C PHE A 13 15.06 -1.87 40.50
N LEU A 14 13.82 -1.76 39.92
CA LEU A 14 13.38 -0.55 39.22
C LEU A 14 13.37 0.67 40.16
N LEU A 15 12.82 0.52 41.36
CA LEU A 15 12.67 1.64 42.31
C LEU A 15 14.00 2.08 42.96
N HIS A 16 14.93 1.17 43.17
CA HIS A 16 16.17 1.46 43.97
C HIS A 16 17.44 1.49 43.13
N LYS A 17 17.45 0.93 41.91
CA LYS A 17 18.63 0.83 41.06
C LYS A 17 18.52 1.53 39.73
N CYS A 18 17.31 1.86 39.29
CA CYS A 18 17.10 2.59 38.01
C CYS A 18 16.96 4.10 38.30
N GLN A 19 17.56 4.90 37.43
CA GLN A 19 17.39 6.35 37.42
C GLN A 19 16.60 6.75 36.16
N VAL A 20 15.66 7.64 36.32
CA VAL A 20 14.84 8.19 35.22
C VAL A 20 15.11 9.68 35.12
N VAL A 21 15.36 10.15 33.92
CA VAL A 21 15.44 11.57 33.59
C VAL A 21 14.12 12.00 33.01
N THR A 22 13.47 12.95 33.65
CA THR A 22 12.19 13.51 33.17
C THR A 22 12.46 14.86 32.49
N PHE A 23 12.04 14.99 31.23
CA PHE A 23 12.04 16.25 30.51
C PHE A 23 10.60 16.72 30.38
N VAL A 24 10.33 17.94 30.81
CA VAL A 24 9.05 18.61 30.60
C VAL A 24 9.22 19.62 29.48
N LEU A 25 8.58 19.36 28.35
CA LEU A 25 8.62 20.22 27.18
C LEU A 25 7.24 20.84 27.01
N ASN A 26 7.16 22.16 26.94
CA ASN A 26 5.91 22.89 26.82
C ASN A 26 5.49 23.06 25.34
N ASP A 27 6.43 22.91 24.42
CA ASP A 27 6.17 22.95 22.98
C ASP A 27 6.18 21.54 22.36
N ILE A 28 5.10 21.22 21.67
CA ILE A 28 4.94 19.89 21.04
C ILE A 28 5.98 19.68 19.94
N SER A 29 6.41 20.72 19.23
CA SER A 29 7.44 20.64 18.18
C SER A 29 8.81 20.30 18.77
N GLU A 30 9.17 20.96 19.88
CA GLU A 30 10.40 20.65 20.62
C GLU A 30 10.37 19.24 21.22
N ALA A 31 9.21 18.80 21.73
CA ALA A 31 9.02 17.45 22.23
C ALA A 31 9.29 16.40 21.14
N PHE A 32 8.82 16.65 19.92
CA PHE A 32 9.09 15.74 18.79
C PHE A 32 10.54 15.77 18.32
N GLN A 33 11.19 16.93 18.26
CA GLN A 33 12.61 17.01 17.92
C GLN A 33 13.48 16.28 18.95
N PHE A 34 13.14 16.45 20.22
CA PHE A 34 13.81 15.73 21.31
C PHE A 34 13.58 14.23 21.20
N PHE A 35 12.33 13.79 20.95
CA PHE A 35 11.97 12.40 20.77
C PHE A 35 12.71 11.76 19.57
N ASP A 36 12.75 12.45 18.43
CA ASP A 36 13.49 11.98 17.25
C ASP A 36 15.00 11.87 17.53
N SER A 37 15.57 12.83 18.25
CA SER A 37 16.99 12.82 18.62
C SER A 37 17.35 11.71 19.62
N GLN A 38 16.47 11.38 20.56
CA GLN A 38 16.68 10.29 21.52
C GLN A 38 16.51 8.92 20.88
N ASN A 39 15.57 8.78 19.93
CA ASN A 39 15.39 7.51 19.20
C ASN A 39 16.57 7.16 18.28
N SER A 40 17.41 8.10 17.93
CA SER A 40 18.68 7.81 17.23
C SER A 40 19.70 7.05 18.08
N ARG A 41 19.50 6.99 19.41
CA ARG A 41 20.39 6.33 20.38
C ARG A 41 19.87 4.99 20.90
N GLY A 42 18.62 4.61 20.58
CA GLY A 42 17.96 3.38 21.02
C GLY A 42 17.58 2.44 19.89
N ARG A 43 16.54 1.62 20.10
CA ARG A 43 15.93 0.84 19.02
C ARG A 43 15.23 1.79 18.06
N ASP A 44 15.63 1.73 16.81
CA ASP A 44 15.05 2.55 15.75
C ASP A 44 13.52 2.38 15.66
N LEU A 45 12.80 3.51 15.63
CA LEU A 45 11.38 3.53 15.30
C LEU A 45 11.18 3.14 13.84
N ASN A 46 10.07 2.44 13.58
CA ASN A 46 9.69 2.16 12.22
C ASN A 46 9.26 3.45 11.50
N PRO A 47 9.43 3.55 10.18
CA PRO A 47 9.00 4.73 9.42
C PRO A 47 7.52 5.09 9.63
N HIS A 48 6.63 4.09 9.81
CA HIS A 48 5.21 4.32 10.05
C HIS A 48 4.90 4.88 11.45
N ASP A 49 5.77 4.63 12.47
CA ASP A 49 5.62 5.24 13.79
C ASP A 49 5.99 6.73 13.75
N LEU A 50 7.00 7.10 12.96
CA LEU A 50 7.36 8.50 12.72
C LEU A 50 6.25 9.25 11.97
N LEU A 51 5.61 8.59 11.00
CA LEU A 51 4.46 9.15 10.29
C LEU A 51 3.25 9.32 11.20
N LYS A 52 2.96 8.33 12.07
CA LYS A 52 1.92 8.46 13.11
C LYS A 52 2.15 9.73 13.93
N ALA A 53 3.34 9.88 14.50
CA ALA A 53 3.69 11.01 15.34
C ALA A 53 3.54 12.35 14.59
N TYR A 54 4.03 12.42 13.36
CA TYR A 54 3.90 13.60 12.52
C TYR A 54 2.43 13.99 12.28
N HIS A 55 1.59 13.05 11.85
CA HIS A 55 0.20 13.36 11.51
C HIS A 55 -0.68 13.62 12.75
N LEU A 56 -0.36 13.03 13.90
CA LEU A 56 -1.07 13.37 15.15
C LEU A 56 -0.89 14.82 15.57
N ARG A 57 0.24 15.44 15.24
CA ARG A 57 0.48 16.88 15.46
C ARG A 57 -0.37 17.76 14.56
N GLU A 58 -0.70 17.28 13.39
CA GLU A 58 -1.46 18.02 12.38
C GLU A 58 -3.00 18.02 12.62
N PHE A 59 -3.48 17.35 13.68
CA PHE A 59 -4.89 17.44 14.06
C PHE A 59 -5.21 18.80 14.64
N PRO A 60 -6.30 19.44 14.23
CA PRO A 60 -6.78 20.64 14.88
C PRO A 60 -7.31 20.31 16.29
N GLU A 61 -7.26 21.28 17.22
CA GLU A 61 -7.64 21.10 18.62
C GLU A 61 -9.09 20.62 18.79
N HIS A 62 -10.00 21.08 17.93
CA HIS A 62 -11.41 20.71 17.99
C HIS A 62 -11.70 19.26 17.57
N GLU A 63 -10.73 18.55 16.99
CA GLU A 63 -10.83 17.14 16.60
C GLU A 63 -10.20 16.18 17.63
N ALA A 64 -10.07 16.57 18.90
CA ALA A 64 -9.42 15.75 19.93
C ALA A 64 -10.02 14.34 20.09
N ALA A 65 -11.35 14.21 20.00
CA ALA A 65 -12.03 12.91 20.06
C ALA A 65 -11.67 12.00 18.87
N LEU A 66 -11.67 12.54 17.64
CA LEU A 66 -11.29 11.84 16.41
C LEU A 66 -9.81 11.45 16.42
N LYS A 67 -8.97 12.30 17.01
CA LYS A 67 -7.55 12.00 17.21
C LYS A 67 -7.37 10.79 18.13
N ALA A 68 -8.12 10.71 19.24
CA ALA A 68 -8.05 9.58 20.16
C ALA A 68 -8.52 8.27 19.49
N GLU A 69 -9.58 8.34 18.69
CA GLU A 69 -10.07 7.21 17.88
C GLU A 69 -9.02 6.74 16.86
N ALA A 70 -8.44 7.66 16.08
CA ALA A 70 -7.38 7.35 15.12
C ALA A 70 -6.17 6.67 15.77
N VAL A 71 -5.76 7.11 16.97
CA VAL A 71 -4.68 6.47 17.74
C VAL A 71 -5.08 5.05 18.12
N LYS A 72 -6.27 4.86 18.68
CA LYS A 72 -6.77 3.55 19.10
C LYS A 72 -6.81 2.57 17.92
N ASP A 73 -7.32 3.00 16.78
CA ASP A 73 -7.41 2.17 15.58
C ASP A 73 -6.04 1.81 15.04
N TRP A 74 -5.12 2.76 15.02
CA TRP A 74 -3.74 2.51 14.60
C TRP A 74 -3.01 1.52 15.52
N GLU A 75 -3.16 1.67 16.83
CA GLU A 75 -2.53 0.79 17.83
C GLU A 75 -3.13 -0.61 17.88
N SER A 76 -4.37 -0.77 17.42
CA SER A 76 -5.00 -2.09 17.28
C SER A 76 -4.40 -2.92 16.15
N GLN A 77 -3.69 -2.29 15.22
CA GLN A 77 -3.11 -2.94 14.05
C GLN A 77 -1.74 -3.53 14.35
N LYS A 78 -1.41 -4.62 13.66
CA LYS A 78 -0.09 -5.21 13.77
C LYS A 78 0.94 -4.37 13.01
N SER A 79 2.03 -3.98 13.69
CA SER A 79 3.08 -3.14 13.12
C SER A 79 3.64 -3.68 11.79
N HIS A 80 3.78 -5.01 11.63
CA HIS A 80 4.27 -5.59 10.39
C HIS A 80 3.27 -5.48 9.22
N GLU A 81 1.97 -5.44 9.50
CA GLU A 81 0.94 -5.22 8.47
C GLU A 81 0.97 -3.78 7.99
N LEU A 82 1.09 -2.80 8.90
CA LEU A 82 1.31 -1.40 8.54
C LEU A 82 2.60 -1.22 7.73
N ALA A 83 3.71 -1.80 8.19
CA ALA A 83 4.97 -1.76 7.46
C ALA A 83 4.81 -2.30 6.02
N ARG A 84 4.03 -3.38 5.83
CA ARG A 84 3.73 -3.94 4.51
C ARG A 84 2.91 -2.99 3.64
N VAL A 85 1.89 -2.33 4.19
CA VAL A 85 1.08 -1.34 3.46
C VAL A 85 1.97 -0.25 2.90
N PHE A 86 2.84 0.34 3.73
CA PHE A 86 3.74 1.39 3.28
C PHE A 86 4.80 0.88 2.31
N ALA A 87 5.61 -0.11 2.72
CA ALA A 87 6.81 -0.51 2.00
C ALA A 87 6.52 -1.30 0.71
N HIS A 88 5.48 -2.15 0.71
CA HIS A 88 5.20 -3.00 -0.44
C HIS A 88 4.26 -2.36 -1.45
N TYR A 89 3.35 -1.48 -1.02
CA TYR A 89 2.31 -0.92 -1.89
C TYR A 89 2.44 0.58 -2.07
N LEU A 90 2.15 1.38 -1.06
CA LEU A 90 2.02 2.84 -1.21
C LEU A 90 3.30 3.50 -1.70
N TYR A 91 4.45 3.17 -1.08
CA TYR A 91 5.76 3.68 -1.45
C TYR A 91 6.12 3.33 -2.90
N ARG A 92 5.96 2.05 -3.28
CA ARG A 92 6.32 1.57 -4.61
C ARG A 92 5.45 2.17 -5.69
N ILE A 93 4.14 2.18 -5.51
CA ILE A 93 3.21 2.75 -6.49
C ILE A 93 3.53 4.22 -6.72
N ARG A 94 3.71 5.02 -5.65
CA ARG A 94 4.03 6.45 -5.75
C ARG A 94 5.35 6.72 -6.48
N HIS A 95 6.37 5.90 -6.25
CA HIS A 95 7.64 6.01 -6.96
C HIS A 95 7.52 5.58 -8.43
N TRP A 96 6.89 4.44 -8.71
CA TRP A 96 6.76 3.91 -10.08
C TRP A 96 5.89 4.80 -10.98
N VAL A 97 4.87 5.42 -10.44
CA VAL A 97 4.07 6.44 -11.16
C VAL A 97 4.95 7.58 -11.64
N ASN A 98 5.92 8.00 -10.83
CA ASN A 98 6.90 9.05 -11.17
C ASN A 98 8.16 8.52 -11.87
N ASN A 99 8.18 7.25 -12.25
CA ASN A 99 9.33 6.58 -12.86
C ASN A 99 10.59 6.60 -11.99
N GLN A 100 10.43 6.61 -10.67
CA GLN A 100 11.50 6.60 -9.67
C GLN A 100 11.75 5.19 -9.15
N GLN A 101 12.97 4.93 -8.65
CA GLN A 101 13.31 3.68 -7.99
C GLN A 101 12.56 3.50 -6.67
N ALA A 102 12.14 2.26 -6.38
CA ALA A 102 11.38 1.91 -5.18
C ALA A 102 11.88 0.60 -4.55
N HIS A 103 13.12 0.59 -4.05
CA HIS A 103 13.72 -0.62 -3.47
C HIS A 103 13.24 -0.87 -2.05
N TYR A 104 13.62 -0.02 -1.10
CA TYR A 104 13.30 -0.17 0.31
C TYR A 104 12.75 1.13 0.87
N PHE A 105 11.66 1.03 1.61
CA PHE A 105 11.08 2.15 2.33
C PHE A 105 11.82 2.33 3.66
N SER A 106 12.37 3.50 3.89
CA SER A 106 13.18 3.85 5.05
C SER A 106 12.67 5.13 5.74
N LYS A 107 13.35 5.53 6.79
CA LYS A 107 13.08 6.80 7.48
C LYS A 107 13.31 8.02 6.58
N ASP A 108 14.22 7.92 5.62
CA ASP A 108 14.54 9.01 4.70
C ASP A 108 13.39 9.25 3.69
N ASP A 109 12.57 8.23 3.47
CA ASP A 109 11.46 8.28 2.51
C ASP A 109 10.14 8.77 3.12
N ILE A 110 10.06 8.98 4.44
CA ILE A 110 8.80 9.40 5.11
C ILE A 110 8.25 10.71 4.56
N GLY A 111 9.10 11.56 3.98
CA GLY A 111 8.70 12.79 3.31
C GLY A 111 7.64 12.58 2.22
N LEU A 112 7.64 11.42 1.56
CA LEU A 112 6.65 11.03 0.55
C LEU A 112 5.20 11.00 1.10
N PHE A 113 5.05 10.79 2.40
CA PHE A 113 3.77 10.70 3.09
C PHE A 113 3.47 11.92 3.97
N LYS A 114 4.33 12.94 3.98
CA LYS A 114 4.07 14.25 4.56
C LYS A 114 3.51 15.14 3.46
N GLY A 115 2.28 15.54 3.62
CA GLY A 115 1.55 16.25 2.57
C GLY A 115 1.16 17.67 2.98
N VAL A 116 -0.09 18.05 2.73
CA VAL A 116 -0.60 19.39 3.00
C VAL A 116 -1.60 19.39 4.15
N ASN A 117 -1.56 20.44 4.95
CA ASN A 117 -2.62 20.75 5.90
C ASN A 117 -3.65 21.65 5.19
N LEU A 118 -4.86 21.17 5.02
CA LEU A 118 -5.90 21.87 4.26
C LEU A 118 -6.32 23.20 4.91
N TYR A 119 -6.15 23.33 6.22
CA TYR A 119 -6.52 24.54 6.95
C TYR A 119 -5.42 25.61 6.90
N GLN A 120 -4.15 25.19 6.92
CA GLN A 120 -3.00 26.11 6.85
C GLN A 120 -2.65 26.54 5.43
N ALA A 121 -2.78 25.63 4.46
CA ALA A 121 -2.46 25.85 3.05
C ALA A 121 -3.68 26.30 2.21
N ALA A 122 -4.72 26.87 2.83
CA ALA A 122 -6.00 27.22 2.22
C ALA A 122 -5.92 28.26 1.08
N HIS A 123 -4.75 28.82 0.80
CA HIS A 123 -4.58 29.86 -0.22
C HIS A 123 -4.35 29.29 -1.63
N TYR A 124 -3.98 28.01 -1.76
CA TYR A 124 -3.72 27.42 -3.07
C TYR A 124 -5.01 26.83 -3.66
N PRO A 125 -5.29 27.05 -4.96
CA PRO A 125 -6.52 26.51 -5.60
C PRO A 125 -6.68 25.01 -5.45
N TYR A 126 -5.59 24.24 -5.56
CA TYR A 126 -5.65 22.79 -5.42
C TYR A 126 -5.99 22.33 -3.99
N THR A 127 -5.50 23.03 -2.95
CA THR A 127 -5.85 22.70 -1.56
C THR A 127 -7.28 23.08 -1.24
N GLN A 128 -7.80 24.16 -1.83
CA GLN A 128 -9.22 24.50 -1.72
C GLN A 128 -10.11 23.43 -2.38
N ALA A 129 -9.75 22.94 -3.56
CA ALA A 129 -10.48 21.88 -4.23
C ALA A 129 -10.50 20.58 -3.39
N LEU A 130 -9.34 20.17 -2.85
CA LEU A 130 -9.24 19.01 -1.96
C LEU A 130 -10.08 19.20 -0.69
N ARG A 131 -10.04 20.38 -0.09
CA ARG A 131 -10.84 20.69 1.09
C ARG A 131 -12.32 20.57 0.82
N ILE A 132 -12.81 21.19 -0.25
CA ILE A 132 -14.22 21.14 -0.64
C ILE A 132 -14.67 19.69 -0.86
N GLN A 133 -13.89 18.88 -1.57
CA GLN A 133 -14.20 17.47 -1.78
C GLN A 133 -14.36 16.70 -0.47
N HIS A 134 -13.42 16.84 0.46
CA HIS A 134 -13.44 16.11 1.72
C HIS A 134 -14.51 16.63 2.68
N GLU A 135 -14.72 17.95 2.76
CA GLU A 135 -15.80 18.56 3.55
C GLU A 135 -17.18 18.15 3.03
N GLN A 136 -17.36 18.04 1.71
CA GLN A 136 -18.60 17.57 1.12
C GLN A 136 -18.93 16.14 1.55
N VAL A 137 -17.94 15.25 1.57
CA VAL A 137 -18.14 13.87 2.03
C VAL A 137 -18.43 13.83 3.53
N ASP A 138 -17.73 14.61 4.35
CA ASP A 138 -18.04 14.72 5.79
C ASP A 138 -19.46 15.22 6.03
N ASN A 139 -19.85 16.31 5.35
CA ASN A 139 -21.19 16.88 5.48
C ASN A 139 -22.28 15.89 5.07
N TYR A 140 -22.06 15.19 3.94
CA TYR A 140 -22.98 14.16 3.48
C TYR A 140 -23.10 13.01 4.50
N ASN A 141 -21.99 12.46 4.96
CA ASN A 141 -21.95 11.33 5.87
C ASN A 141 -22.50 11.69 7.28
N ASN A 142 -22.32 12.95 7.70
CA ASN A 142 -22.82 13.42 8.98
C ASN A 142 -24.28 13.82 8.97
N HIS A 143 -24.92 13.88 7.81
CA HIS A 143 -26.33 14.18 7.72
C HIS A 143 -27.18 13.11 8.43
N PHE A 144 -28.17 13.53 9.20
CA PHE A 144 -28.98 12.63 10.06
C PHE A 144 -29.57 11.44 9.27
N GLN A 145 -30.12 11.69 8.08
CA GLN A 145 -30.68 10.61 7.24
C GLN A 145 -29.61 9.59 6.81
N ARG A 146 -28.37 10.03 6.52
CA ARG A 146 -27.27 9.12 6.13
C ARG A 146 -26.79 8.23 7.28
N LYS A 147 -26.92 8.72 8.51
CA LYS A 147 -26.66 7.92 9.73
C LYS A 147 -27.74 6.86 9.97
N LEU A 148 -28.98 7.12 9.55
CA LEU A 148 -30.08 6.16 9.67
C LEU A 148 -30.03 5.08 8.58
N ASP A 149 -29.87 5.48 7.31
CA ASP A 149 -29.91 4.56 6.17
C ASP A 149 -28.53 3.92 5.88
N GLN A 150 -27.48 4.32 6.60
CA GLN A 150 -26.09 3.86 6.45
C GLN A 150 -25.53 4.04 5.03
N ASN A 151 -26.15 4.91 4.24
CA ASN A 151 -25.72 5.19 2.89
C ASN A 151 -24.63 6.27 2.89
N THR A 152 -23.39 5.88 3.15
CA THR A 152 -22.24 6.77 3.25
C THR A 152 -21.46 6.83 1.94
N LEU A 153 -20.84 7.98 1.67
CA LEU A 153 -19.87 8.16 0.60
C LEU A 153 -18.47 7.81 1.10
N ALA A 154 -17.71 7.12 0.27
CA ALA A 154 -16.27 6.95 0.50
C ALA A 154 -15.53 8.26 0.25
N PHE A 155 -14.44 8.50 1.00
CA PHE A 155 -13.55 9.62 0.70
C PHE A 155 -12.85 9.40 -0.62
N PRO A 156 -12.64 10.47 -1.41
CA PRO A 156 -12.05 10.42 -2.74
C PRO A 156 -10.51 10.30 -2.67
N PHE A 157 -10.01 9.28 -1.96
CA PHE A 157 -8.58 9.00 -1.91
C PHE A 157 -8.10 8.46 -3.26
N GLN A 158 -6.89 8.86 -3.64
CA GLN A 158 -6.18 8.36 -4.81
C GLN A 158 -4.72 8.09 -4.44
N LEU A 159 -4.17 6.98 -4.89
CA LEU A 159 -2.81 6.53 -4.55
C LEU A 159 -1.72 7.52 -4.95
N ASP A 160 -1.90 8.24 -6.03
CA ASP A 160 -0.96 9.23 -6.57
C ASP A 160 -1.28 10.68 -6.16
N GLN A 161 -2.34 10.89 -5.39
CA GLN A 161 -2.71 12.20 -4.88
C GLN A 161 -1.78 12.66 -3.75
N ILE A 162 -1.66 13.98 -3.59
CA ILE A 162 -0.98 14.58 -2.45
C ILE A 162 -1.65 14.10 -1.14
N VAL A 163 -0.85 13.69 -0.18
CA VAL A 163 -1.33 13.29 1.14
C VAL A 163 -1.93 14.50 1.86
N ILE A 164 -3.07 14.30 2.49
CA ILE A 164 -3.66 15.29 3.39
C ILE A 164 -3.25 14.94 4.81
N ASN A 165 -2.61 15.89 5.49
CA ASN A 165 -2.10 15.71 6.85
C ASN A 165 -3.21 15.57 7.89
N GLY A 166 -2.85 15.07 9.06
CA GLY A 166 -3.76 14.89 10.19
C GLY A 166 -4.72 13.73 10.00
N ARG A 167 -6.00 13.93 10.32
CA ARG A 167 -7.06 12.93 10.29
C ARG A 167 -7.13 12.16 8.98
N ARG A 168 -7.05 12.86 7.84
CA ARG A 168 -7.19 12.25 6.50
C ARG A 168 -6.09 11.25 6.17
N PHE A 169 -4.91 11.43 6.72
CA PHE A 169 -3.85 10.43 6.59
C PHE A 169 -4.24 9.09 7.21
N PHE A 170 -4.77 9.09 8.43
CA PHE A 170 -5.18 7.84 9.10
C PHE A 170 -6.32 7.16 8.35
N GLU A 171 -7.32 7.92 7.91
CA GLU A 171 -8.43 7.42 7.11
C GLU A 171 -7.96 6.86 5.76
N MET A 172 -6.99 7.52 5.10
CA MET A 172 -6.36 7.04 3.87
C MET A 172 -5.64 5.72 4.08
N ILE A 173 -4.86 5.59 5.16
CA ILE A 173 -4.13 4.34 5.45
C ILE A 173 -5.10 3.19 5.74
N ALA A 174 -6.15 3.44 6.53
CA ALA A 174 -7.20 2.46 6.82
C ALA A 174 -7.92 2.02 5.53
N HIS A 175 -8.26 2.98 4.65
CA HIS A 175 -8.86 2.71 3.35
C HIS A 175 -7.98 1.79 2.49
N TYR A 176 -6.71 2.13 2.30
CA TYR A 176 -5.82 1.31 1.48
C TYR A 176 -5.48 -0.03 2.12
N GLN A 177 -5.40 -0.12 3.42
CA GLN A 177 -5.24 -1.40 4.10
C GLN A 177 -6.43 -2.34 3.85
N ALA A 178 -7.66 -1.83 3.98
CA ALA A 178 -8.87 -2.58 3.67
C ALA A 178 -8.89 -3.01 2.19
N LEU A 179 -8.54 -2.10 1.29
CA LEU A 179 -8.50 -2.36 -0.14
C LEU A 179 -7.43 -3.41 -0.50
N ILE A 180 -6.21 -3.31 0.03
CA ILE A 180 -5.15 -4.30 -0.14
C ILE A 180 -5.62 -5.67 0.35
N ASN A 181 -6.22 -5.72 1.54
CA ASN A 181 -6.71 -6.97 2.11
C ASN A 181 -7.82 -7.61 1.26
N SER A 182 -8.65 -6.82 0.59
CA SER A 182 -9.71 -7.33 -0.30
C SER A 182 -9.22 -7.78 -1.68
N LEU A 183 -8.13 -7.21 -2.19
CA LEU A 183 -7.61 -7.46 -3.53
C LEU A 183 -6.45 -8.46 -3.58
N THR A 184 -5.80 -8.75 -2.45
CA THR A 184 -4.60 -9.58 -2.43
C THR A 184 -4.82 -10.93 -1.74
N GLY A 185 -3.90 -11.86 -1.96
CA GLY A 185 -3.98 -13.21 -1.39
C GLY A 185 -5.16 -13.99 -1.94
N GLU A 186 -5.91 -14.63 -1.05
CA GLU A 186 -7.07 -15.46 -1.39
C GLU A 186 -8.41 -14.69 -1.28
N ALA A 187 -8.39 -13.45 -0.82
CA ALA A 187 -9.60 -12.70 -0.53
C ALA A 187 -10.45 -12.49 -1.79
N LEU A 188 -9.79 -12.14 -2.90
CA LEU A 188 -10.49 -11.87 -4.16
C LEU A 188 -11.16 -13.11 -4.76
N THR A 189 -10.65 -14.32 -4.46
CA THR A 189 -11.22 -15.57 -4.94
C THR A 189 -12.25 -16.19 -3.98
N LYS A 190 -12.07 -16.01 -2.68
CA LYS A 190 -12.90 -16.70 -1.67
C LYS A 190 -14.07 -15.87 -1.13
N GLN A 191 -13.92 -14.56 -1.02
CA GLN A 191 -14.86 -13.68 -0.31
C GLN A 191 -15.38 -12.53 -1.15
N SER A 192 -14.97 -12.44 -2.42
CA SER A 192 -15.29 -11.28 -3.22
C SER A 192 -16.73 -11.32 -3.72
N SER A 193 -17.46 -10.25 -3.47
CA SER A 193 -18.72 -9.95 -4.15
C SER A 193 -18.49 -9.43 -5.59
N ILE A 194 -17.24 -9.43 -6.06
CA ILE A 194 -16.87 -8.95 -7.40
C ILE A 194 -16.92 -10.15 -8.34
N PRO A 195 -17.79 -10.13 -9.36
CA PRO A 195 -17.82 -11.19 -10.36
C PRO A 195 -16.53 -11.17 -11.19
N LEU A 196 -15.84 -12.30 -11.24
CA LEU A 196 -14.64 -12.49 -12.05
C LEU A 196 -14.91 -13.54 -13.13
N SER A 197 -14.26 -13.39 -14.29
CA SER A 197 -14.24 -14.43 -15.31
C SER A 197 -13.58 -15.72 -14.79
N ASP A 198 -13.94 -16.87 -15.35
CA ASP A 198 -13.31 -18.17 -15.02
C ASP A 198 -11.79 -18.11 -15.19
N ARG A 199 -11.31 -17.41 -16.22
CA ARG A 199 -9.88 -17.26 -16.48
C ARG A 199 -9.19 -16.41 -15.41
N ALA A 200 -9.76 -15.28 -15.01
CA ALA A 200 -9.22 -14.47 -13.93
C ALA A 200 -9.17 -15.26 -12.60
N GLN A 201 -10.20 -16.05 -12.32
CA GLN A 201 -10.21 -16.95 -11.15
C GLN A 201 -9.12 -18.02 -11.23
N GLN A 202 -8.93 -18.67 -12.40
CA GLN A 202 -7.86 -19.64 -12.62
C GLN A 202 -6.49 -19.03 -12.39
N ILE A 203 -6.24 -17.82 -12.90
CA ILE A 203 -4.99 -17.09 -12.69
C ILE A 203 -4.76 -16.87 -11.18
N LEU A 204 -5.70 -16.28 -10.48
CA LEU A 204 -5.56 -15.99 -9.05
C LEU A 204 -5.35 -17.28 -8.22
N ASN A 205 -6.07 -18.35 -8.53
CA ASN A 205 -5.88 -19.65 -7.89
C ASN A 205 -4.48 -20.22 -8.15
N ALA A 206 -4.00 -20.15 -9.39
CA ALA A 206 -2.65 -20.57 -9.74
C ALA A 206 -1.60 -19.76 -8.98
N LEU A 207 -1.74 -18.44 -8.90
CA LEU A 207 -0.83 -17.56 -8.17
C LEU A 207 -0.80 -17.85 -6.67
N ASN A 208 -1.88 -18.33 -6.11
CA ASN A 208 -1.97 -18.70 -4.70
C ASN A 208 -1.46 -20.13 -4.41
N SER A 209 -1.30 -21.01 -5.42
CA SER A 209 -1.03 -22.44 -5.23
C SER A 209 0.25 -22.98 -5.88
N TYR A 210 0.80 -22.33 -6.94
CA TYR A 210 1.98 -22.89 -7.63
C TYR A 210 3.18 -23.08 -6.70
N GLY A 211 3.94 -24.14 -6.93
CA GLY A 211 4.94 -24.63 -5.98
C GLY A 211 6.11 -23.69 -5.70
N ALA A 212 6.44 -22.80 -6.65
CA ALA A 212 7.57 -21.87 -6.52
C ALA A 212 7.23 -20.53 -5.87
N ARG A 213 5.98 -20.24 -5.55
CA ARG A 213 5.48 -18.93 -5.08
C ARG A 213 6.17 -18.35 -3.84
N HIS A 214 6.82 -19.20 -3.04
CA HIS A 214 7.50 -18.79 -1.80
C HIS A 214 8.94 -18.32 -2.01
N ARG A 215 9.51 -18.48 -3.21
CA ARG A 215 10.86 -17.99 -3.51
C ARG A 215 10.86 -16.46 -3.46
N THR A 216 11.97 -15.87 -3.06
CA THR A 216 12.12 -14.40 -2.97
C THR A 216 11.74 -13.69 -4.26
N GLY A 217 12.26 -14.16 -5.41
CA GLY A 217 11.95 -13.56 -6.72
C GLY A 217 10.48 -13.69 -7.10
N ASP A 218 9.83 -14.82 -6.78
CA ASP A 218 8.41 -15.02 -7.04
C ASP A 218 7.54 -14.11 -6.17
N ARG A 219 7.95 -13.86 -4.91
CA ARG A 219 7.29 -12.88 -4.03
C ARG A 219 7.42 -11.45 -4.55
N TYR A 220 8.55 -11.08 -5.15
CA TYR A 220 8.71 -9.77 -5.79
C TYR A 220 7.75 -9.61 -6.97
N ILE A 221 7.63 -10.62 -7.82
CA ILE A 221 6.70 -10.58 -8.96
C ILE A 221 5.24 -10.59 -8.51
N ARG A 222 4.91 -11.33 -7.45
CA ARG A 222 3.56 -11.27 -6.88
C ARG A 222 3.23 -9.86 -6.36
N MET A 223 4.15 -9.24 -5.65
CA MET A 223 3.98 -7.86 -5.17
C MET A 223 3.84 -6.86 -6.33
N LEU A 224 4.60 -7.05 -7.41
CA LEU A 224 4.50 -6.23 -8.62
C LEU A 224 3.10 -6.33 -9.25
N PHE A 225 2.58 -7.56 -9.37
CA PHE A 225 1.22 -7.84 -9.85
C PHE A 225 0.17 -7.18 -8.93
N ASP A 226 0.30 -7.39 -7.62
CA ASP A 226 -0.64 -6.85 -6.63
C ASP A 226 -0.64 -5.30 -6.64
N CYS A 227 0.51 -4.65 -6.80
CA CYS A 227 0.61 -3.20 -6.94
C CYS A 227 -0.09 -2.68 -8.20
N ALA A 228 0.06 -3.35 -9.33
CA ALA A 228 -0.60 -2.96 -10.57
C ALA A 228 -2.13 -3.10 -10.45
N LEU A 229 -2.58 -4.21 -9.85
CA LEU A 229 -4.00 -4.46 -9.62
C LEU A 229 -4.61 -3.44 -8.66
N LEU A 230 -3.92 -3.15 -7.55
CA LEU A 230 -4.34 -2.15 -6.57
C LEU A 230 -4.49 -0.77 -7.21
N TYR A 231 -3.49 -0.33 -7.99
CA TYR A 231 -3.53 0.99 -8.61
C TYR A 231 -4.57 1.11 -9.72
N TYR A 232 -4.79 0.03 -10.47
CA TYR A 232 -5.88 -0.03 -11.44
C TYR A 232 -7.24 0.08 -10.75
N PHE A 233 -7.44 -0.69 -9.67
CA PHE A 233 -8.70 -0.70 -8.92
C PHE A 233 -8.96 0.64 -8.23
N ASP A 234 -7.94 1.28 -7.68
CA ASP A 234 -8.02 2.62 -7.11
C ASP A 234 -8.61 3.64 -8.09
N LYS A 235 -8.27 3.50 -9.37
CA LYS A 235 -8.70 4.44 -10.41
C LYS A 235 -9.99 4.06 -11.11
N PHE A 236 -10.18 2.79 -11.43
CA PHE A 236 -11.28 2.31 -12.29
C PHE A 236 -12.28 1.41 -11.55
N GLY A 237 -12.02 1.11 -10.29
CA GLY A 237 -12.88 0.22 -9.52
C GLY A 237 -12.96 -1.19 -10.13
N LYS A 238 -14.19 -1.69 -10.22
CA LYS A 238 -14.48 -3.05 -10.73
C LYS A 238 -14.52 -3.14 -12.25
N GLU A 239 -14.43 -2.00 -12.95
CA GLU A 239 -14.61 -1.95 -14.39
C GLU A 239 -13.54 -2.75 -15.11
N GLN A 240 -13.93 -3.72 -15.94
CA GLN A 240 -13.04 -4.63 -16.67
C GLN A 240 -11.93 -5.26 -15.80
N LEU A 241 -12.25 -5.59 -14.54
CA LEU A 241 -11.25 -6.09 -13.58
C LEU A 241 -10.70 -7.46 -13.98
N SER A 242 -11.53 -8.32 -14.57
CA SER A 242 -11.09 -9.64 -15.05
C SER A 242 -10.00 -9.53 -16.12
N GLU A 243 -10.22 -8.65 -17.09
CA GLU A 243 -9.28 -8.38 -18.17
C GLU A 243 -8.00 -7.72 -17.64
N ALA A 244 -8.12 -6.87 -16.60
CA ALA A 244 -6.98 -6.27 -15.93
C ALA A 244 -6.13 -7.33 -15.21
N ILE A 245 -6.75 -8.27 -14.51
CA ILE A 245 -6.06 -9.42 -13.87
C ILE A 245 -5.29 -10.22 -14.92
N GLU A 246 -5.94 -10.57 -16.03
CA GLU A 246 -5.31 -11.30 -17.13
C GLU A 246 -4.11 -10.53 -17.69
N LYS A 247 -4.29 -9.24 -17.95
CA LYS A 247 -3.25 -8.37 -18.51
C LYS A 247 -2.05 -8.22 -17.59
N PHE A 248 -2.30 -7.94 -16.32
CA PHE A 248 -1.24 -7.74 -15.32
C PHE A 248 -0.53 -9.04 -14.96
N PHE A 249 -1.22 -10.17 -15.04
CA PHE A 249 -0.58 -11.47 -14.92
C PHE A 249 0.45 -11.68 -16.03
N ILE A 250 0.09 -11.50 -17.29
CA ILE A 250 1.03 -11.63 -18.40
C ILE A 250 2.18 -10.63 -18.25
N TRP A 251 1.86 -9.37 -17.92
CA TRP A 251 2.87 -8.33 -17.74
C TRP A 251 3.86 -8.65 -16.64
N ALA A 252 3.40 -8.95 -15.43
CA ALA A 252 4.29 -9.18 -14.30
C ALA A 252 5.06 -10.51 -14.45
N TYR A 253 4.36 -11.59 -14.79
CA TYR A 253 4.98 -12.91 -14.83
C TYR A 253 5.83 -13.18 -16.08
N SER A 254 5.71 -12.38 -17.15
CA SER A 254 6.69 -12.38 -18.22
C SER A 254 8.09 -12.07 -17.70
N CYS A 255 8.22 -11.10 -16.79
CA CYS A 255 9.48 -10.80 -16.12
C CYS A 255 10.04 -12.02 -15.37
N ARG A 256 9.17 -12.76 -14.66
CA ARG A 256 9.58 -13.99 -13.95
C ARG A 256 10.04 -15.08 -14.88
N LEU A 257 9.26 -15.33 -15.94
CA LEU A 257 9.54 -16.43 -16.90
C LEU A 257 10.82 -16.19 -17.69
N THR A 258 11.13 -14.95 -18.00
CA THR A 258 12.33 -14.57 -18.80
C THR A 258 13.59 -14.34 -17.97
N SER A 259 13.53 -14.51 -16.63
CA SER A 259 14.65 -14.31 -15.72
C SER A 259 15.04 -15.59 -15.00
N HIS A 260 16.36 -15.91 -14.95
CA HIS A 260 16.86 -17.01 -14.11
C HIS A 260 16.60 -16.75 -12.63
N ALA A 261 16.91 -15.52 -12.17
CA ALA A 261 16.63 -15.02 -10.84
C ALA A 261 16.00 -13.63 -10.93
N VAL A 262 15.08 -13.33 -10.02
CA VAL A 262 14.48 -11.99 -9.90
C VAL A 262 14.95 -11.39 -8.58
N TYR A 263 15.67 -10.29 -8.67
CA TYR A 263 16.07 -9.43 -7.58
C TYR A 263 15.12 -8.24 -7.48
N ILE A 264 15.25 -7.46 -6.42
CA ILE A 264 14.43 -6.26 -6.21
C ILE A 264 14.62 -5.25 -7.36
N GLU A 265 15.87 -5.11 -7.85
CA GLU A 265 16.22 -4.26 -8.99
C GLU A 265 15.58 -4.74 -10.29
N THR A 266 15.49 -6.07 -10.49
CA THR A 266 14.84 -6.65 -11.67
C THR A 266 13.37 -6.29 -11.71
N MET A 267 12.68 -6.44 -10.59
CA MET A 267 11.27 -6.05 -10.43
C MET A 267 11.08 -4.54 -10.64
N ASP A 268 11.89 -3.73 -9.99
CA ASP A 268 11.84 -2.27 -10.07
C ASP A 268 12.06 -1.76 -11.50
N ASN A 269 13.09 -2.28 -12.16
CA ASN A 269 13.37 -1.95 -13.56
C ASN A 269 12.24 -2.37 -14.49
N HIS A 270 11.61 -3.54 -14.25
CA HIS A 270 10.46 -3.97 -15.04
C HIS A 270 9.28 -3.01 -14.89
N ALA A 271 8.96 -2.60 -13.67
CA ALA A 271 7.90 -1.63 -13.39
C ALA A 271 8.13 -0.30 -14.12
N ARG A 272 9.35 0.22 -14.05
CA ARG A 272 9.73 1.52 -14.63
C ARG A 272 9.82 1.48 -16.16
N ASN A 273 10.49 0.47 -16.72
CA ASN A 273 10.71 0.38 -18.17
C ASN A 273 9.41 0.14 -18.94
N SER A 274 8.46 -0.62 -18.37
CA SER A 274 7.14 -0.85 -18.97
C SER A 274 6.24 0.36 -18.96
N LYS A 275 6.49 1.34 -18.06
CA LYS A 275 5.68 2.54 -17.86
C LYS A 275 4.20 2.26 -17.56
N LEU A 276 3.87 1.04 -17.08
CA LEU A 276 2.49 0.65 -16.80
C LEU A 276 1.84 1.58 -15.76
N PHE A 277 2.53 1.90 -14.67
CA PHE A 277 2.00 2.78 -13.62
C PHE A 277 1.72 4.18 -14.15
N LYS A 278 2.59 4.74 -14.99
CA LYS A 278 2.36 6.02 -15.65
C LYS A 278 1.19 5.95 -16.66
N LEU A 279 1.04 4.84 -17.36
CA LEU A 279 -0.10 4.60 -18.24
C LEU A 279 -1.40 4.56 -17.45
N ILE A 280 -1.45 3.84 -16.32
CA ILE A 280 -2.65 3.84 -15.46
C ILE A 280 -2.94 5.26 -14.98
N GLN A 281 -1.93 6.04 -14.54
CA GLN A 281 -2.11 7.42 -14.11
C GLN A 281 -2.76 8.30 -15.18
N SER A 282 -2.30 8.22 -16.43
CA SER A 282 -2.77 9.08 -17.50
C SER A 282 -4.02 8.59 -18.22
N ALA A 283 -4.35 7.29 -18.10
CA ALA A 283 -5.50 6.70 -18.80
C ALA A 283 -6.82 7.29 -18.32
N ILE A 284 -7.71 7.58 -19.24
CA ILE A 284 -9.09 8.05 -18.97
C ILE A 284 -10.13 6.93 -19.02
N SER A 285 -9.72 5.73 -19.47
CA SER A 285 -10.57 4.54 -19.50
C SER A 285 -9.77 3.26 -19.34
N PRO A 286 -10.37 2.17 -18.82
CA PRO A 286 -9.75 0.85 -18.73
C PRO A 286 -9.15 0.37 -20.05
N LYS A 287 -9.81 0.62 -21.16
CA LYS A 287 -9.39 0.18 -22.51
C LYS A 287 -7.96 0.65 -22.86
N GLN A 288 -7.60 1.84 -22.44
CA GLN A 288 -6.24 2.37 -22.68
C GLN A 288 -5.16 1.57 -21.96
N VAL A 289 -5.44 1.14 -20.73
CA VAL A 289 -4.51 0.30 -19.94
C VAL A 289 -4.46 -1.11 -20.53
N LEU A 290 -5.60 -1.67 -20.89
CA LEU A 290 -5.70 -3.02 -21.44
C LEU A 290 -5.10 -3.14 -22.85
N ALA A 291 -4.99 -2.04 -23.57
CA ALA A 291 -4.32 -1.97 -24.88
C ALA A 291 -2.80 -2.02 -24.80
N LEU A 292 -2.19 -2.03 -23.60
CA LEU A 292 -0.73 -2.15 -23.44
C LEU A 292 -0.20 -3.34 -24.23
N PRO A 293 0.73 -3.14 -25.21
CA PRO A 293 1.30 -4.25 -25.96
C PRO A 293 2.21 -5.10 -25.06
N LEU A 294 2.03 -6.41 -25.10
CA LEU A 294 2.86 -7.36 -24.36
C LEU A 294 3.48 -8.36 -25.32
N LYS A 295 4.74 -8.73 -25.06
CA LYS A 295 5.49 -9.68 -25.87
C LYS A 295 4.92 -11.10 -25.69
N THR A 296 4.73 -11.82 -26.80
CA THR A 296 4.50 -13.26 -26.77
C THR A 296 5.84 -13.97 -26.56
N LEU A 297 5.88 -14.90 -25.62
CA LEU A 297 7.09 -15.66 -25.29
C LEU A 297 7.21 -16.93 -26.13
N THR A 298 8.45 -17.37 -26.33
CA THR A 298 8.83 -18.61 -26.99
C THR A 298 9.64 -19.48 -26.02
N PRO A 299 9.90 -20.78 -26.33
CA PRO A 299 10.75 -21.62 -25.49
C PRO A 299 12.15 -21.03 -25.24
N ALA A 300 12.71 -20.29 -26.20
CA ALA A 300 13.99 -19.61 -26.06
C ALA A 300 14.00 -18.47 -25.04
N ASP A 301 12.83 -17.88 -24.77
CA ASP A 301 12.69 -16.82 -23.77
C ASP A 301 12.61 -17.37 -22.33
N LEU A 302 12.24 -18.66 -22.15
CA LEU A 302 12.02 -19.25 -20.83
C LEU A 302 13.35 -19.55 -20.13
N LYS A 303 13.59 -18.87 -19.01
CA LYS A 303 14.78 -19.05 -18.16
C LYS A 303 14.43 -19.57 -16.77
N ALA A 304 13.17 -19.48 -16.38
CA ALA A 304 12.70 -19.88 -15.06
C ALA A 304 12.40 -21.39 -14.99
N SER A 305 12.78 -22.02 -13.89
CA SER A 305 12.47 -23.44 -13.62
C SER A 305 11.22 -23.59 -12.76
N LYS A 306 10.50 -24.72 -12.93
CA LYS A 306 9.31 -25.09 -12.14
C LYS A 306 8.14 -24.10 -12.27
N MET A 307 7.88 -23.64 -13.51
CA MET A 307 6.83 -22.68 -13.85
C MET A 307 5.75 -23.25 -14.78
N GLY A 308 5.68 -24.59 -14.93
CA GLY A 308 4.79 -25.23 -15.90
C GLY A 308 3.32 -24.82 -15.80
N ASP A 309 2.81 -24.64 -14.57
CA ASP A 309 1.43 -24.21 -14.36
C ASP A 309 1.16 -22.79 -14.88
N LEU A 310 2.15 -21.90 -14.73
CA LEU A 310 2.03 -20.52 -15.23
C LEU A 310 2.21 -20.47 -16.76
N VAL A 311 3.12 -21.27 -17.31
CA VAL A 311 3.34 -21.35 -18.78
C VAL A 311 2.07 -21.81 -19.49
N LYS A 312 1.35 -22.81 -18.96
CA LYS A 312 0.04 -23.25 -19.47
C LYS A 312 -0.99 -22.11 -19.54
N LEU A 313 -1.02 -21.24 -18.53
CA LEU A 313 -1.90 -20.06 -18.54
C LEU A 313 -1.49 -19.07 -19.64
N PHE A 314 -0.18 -18.83 -19.83
CA PHE A 314 0.32 -17.98 -20.91
C PHE A 314 -0.06 -18.56 -22.29
N GLU A 315 0.06 -19.88 -22.46
CA GLU A 315 -0.32 -20.59 -23.68
C GLU A 315 -1.82 -20.45 -23.97
N GLY A 316 -2.66 -20.72 -22.97
CA GLY A 316 -4.11 -20.57 -23.06
C GLY A 316 -4.59 -19.16 -23.40
N MET A 317 -3.75 -18.13 -23.11
CA MET A 317 -4.00 -16.73 -23.46
C MET A 317 -3.25 -16.28 -24.73
N LYS A 318 -2.56 -17.19 -25.43
CA LYS A 318 -1.78 -16.92 -26.65
C LYS A 318 -0.58 -15.98 -26.43
N TYR A 319 -0.05 -15.94 -25.22
CA TYR A 319 1.19 -15.20 -24.88
C TYR A 319 2.41 -16.12 -24.72
N TYR A 320 2.23 -17.40 -25.02
CA TYR A 320 3.31 -18.37 -25.22
C TYR A 320 2.99 -19.24 -26.41
N VAL A 321 3.98 -19.44 -27.28
CA VAL A 321 3.88 -20.27 -28.50
C VAL A 321 5.06 -21.20 -28.54
N GLU A 322 4.82 -22.52 -28.56
CA GLU A 322 5.86 -23.50 -28.86
C GLU A 322 6.37 -23.28 -30.30
N SER A 323 7.68 -23.19 -30.46
CA SER A 323 8.27 -23.16 -31.81
C SER A 323 7.95 -24.50 -32.48
N LYS A 324 7.33 -24.45 -33.64
CA LYS A 324 7.17 -25.63 -34.48
C LYS A 324 8.54 -26.10 -34.99
#